data_0755ff55da9fb95bba8d02a3e74951ca
#
_entry.id   0755ff55da9fb95bba8d02a3e74951ca
#
_cell.length_a   1.000
_cell.length_b   1.000
_cell.length_c   1.000
_cell.angle_alpha   90.00
_cell.angle_beta   90.00
_cell.angle_gamma   90.00
#
_symmetry.space_group_name_H-M   'P 1'
#
loop_
_entity.id
_entity.type
_entity.pdbx_description
1 polymer ?
#
loop_
_entity_poly.entity_id
_entity_poly.type
_entity_poly.pdbx_seq_one_letter_code
_entity_poly.pdbx_strand_id
1 'polypeptide(L)'
;MPISRRGLLIFILGACAIGTGALAEEKRPVMRVGCTASQTGSYAELGKDQLQGVMMWVEDLNARGGLLGHRVEIVAYDDGSDPTRSAELYERLVTEDGVDLLIGPYGSDITHAASTVAERHGIPMVAGGAAAEDIWMRGYRNVFQIDAPAGLYMDLPMRFAHEQGLTRVALVFADSDFPVQVARGVRELARAYGMTIVFDESYPEAQTEFTDLARRMAAGQPEVLLGGTYLEDSIGLVKAVKAAGLSPKIFALTVGPAQRRFGEALGPDAEGIMGLVAWMRSGHVPMAYDFSYRYKQRFGSNAAAQAAYGYAAGQVLEAAVRLADTLDREAIRGQLRTMKFRSLLGHYRVDETGAQMAKRTYVMQWQDGYRLLVLPETIQDAPVRYPFVPWSQR
;
A
#
# COMPACT_ATOMS: atom_id res chain seq x y z
N MET A 1 69.29 73.89 -3.11
CA MET A 1 68.57 74.40 -1.94
C MET A 1 67.17 74.78 -2.41
N PRO A 2 66.11 74.54 -1.76
CA PRO A 2 65.75 73.65 -0.62
C PRO A 2 64.41 73.01 -0.76
N ILE A 3 64.17 72.03 0.11
CA ILE A 3 63.01 71.67 0.97
C ILE A 3 61.78 71.04 0.30
N SER A 4 61.77 69.77 0.47
CA SER A 4 60.62 68.88 0.24
C SER A 4 59.50 69.09 1.30
N ARG A 5 58.26 69.10 0.84
CA ARG A 5 57.06 68.83 1.74
C ARG A 5 56.51 67.50 1.39
N ARG A 6 56.60 66.54 2.33
CA ARG A 6 55.98 65.27 2.32
C ARG A 6 54.45 65.46 2.65
N GLY A 7 53.61 65.14 1.68
CA GLY A 7 52.16 65.01 1.90
C GLY A 7 51.80 63.65 2.46
N LEU A 8 51.17 63.62 3.59
CA LEU A 8 50.68 62.44 4.27
C LEU A 8 49.32 62.03 3.64
N LEU A 9 49.33 60.91 2.88
CA LEU A 9 48.06 60.33 2.42
C LEU A 9 47.45 59.46 3.54
N ILE A 10 46.32 59.91 4.08
CA ILE A 10 45.48 59.09 5.01
C ILE A 10 44.56 58.21 4.19
N PHE A 11 44.82 56.89 4.21
CA PHE A 11 43.89 55.91 3.69
C PHE A 11 42.77 55.65 4.73
N ILE A 12 41.55 56.10 4.41
CA ILE A 12 40.37 55.73 5.18
C ILE A 12 39.90 54.33 4.64
N LEU A 13 40.17 53.25 5.36
CA LEU A 13 39.54 51.95 5.14
C LEU A 13 38.08 52.02 5.56
N GLY A 14 37.20 52.12 4.57
CA GLY A 14 35.77 51.90 4.79
C GLY A 14 35.50 50.43 5.06
N ALA A 15 35.21 50.07 6.29
CA ALA A 15 34.73 48.74 6.66
C ALA A 15 33.29 48.60 6.14
N CYS A 16 33.10 47.92 5.02
CA CYS A 16 31.78 47.38 4.63
C CYS A 16 31.39 46.30 5.62
N ALA A 17 30.53 46.59 6.57
CA ALA A 17 29.83 45.63 7.38
C ALA A 17 28.84 44.88 6.47
N ILE A 18 29.21 43.68 6.01
CA ILE A 18 28.29 42.74 5.40
C ILE A 18 27.40 42.24 6.54
N GLY A 19 26.24 42.88 6.70
CA GLY A 19 25.19 42.39 7.56
C GLY A 19 24.69 41.06 7.00
N THR A 20 25.11 39.96 7.62
CA THR A 20 24.43 38.68 7.48
C THR A 20 23.04 38.81 8.10
N GLY A 21 22.09 39.33 7.32
CA GLY A 21 20.69 39.24 7.63
C GLY A 21 20.34 37.76 7.67
N ALA A 22 20.27 37.20 8.87
CA ALA A 22 19.53 35.97 9.08
C ALA A 22 18.11 36.28 8.59
N LEU A 23 17.76 35.75 7.42
CA LEU A 23 16.39 35.74 6.96
C LEU A 23 15.59 35.04 8.06
N ALA A 24 14.81 35.79 8.81
CA ALA A 24 13.84 35.25 9.74
C ALA A 24 12.99 34.27 8.89
N GLU A 25 13.03 33.00 9.22
CA GLU A 25 12.22 31.98 8.60
C GLU A 25 10.77 32.40 8.83
N GLU A 26 10.15 32.96 7.80
CA GLU A 26 8.78 33.43 7.86
C GLU A 26 7.93 32.23 8.27
N LYS A 27 7.30 32.27 9.43
CA LYS A 27 6.52 31.18 10.01
C LYS A 27 5.35 30.90 9.08
N ARG A 28 5.54 29.99 8.12
CA ARG A 28 4.47 29.56 7.20
C ARG A 28 3.32 28.98 8.03
N PRO A 29 2.07 29.28 7.70
CA PRO A 29 0.94 28.63 8.34
C PRO A 29 1.08 27.10 8.19
N VAL A 30 0.62 26.36 9.20
CA VAL A 30 0.73 24.90 9.26
C VAL A 30 -0.59 24.28 8.79
N MET A 31 -0.50 23.30 7.91
CA MET A 31 -1.59 22.38 7.54
C MET A 31 -1.31 21.02 8.17
N ARG A 32 -2.27 20.47 8.92
CA ARG A 32 -2.13 19.19 9.59
C ARG A 32 -2.86 18.09 8.84
N VAL A 33 -2.16 16.98 8.59
CA VAL A 33 -2.75 15.76 8.03
C VAL A 33 -2.72 14.69 9.10
N GLY A 34 -3.88 14.14 9.43
CA GLY A 34 -4.02 13.10 10.44
C GLY A 34 -3.98 11.70 9.85
N CYS A 35 -3.38 10.75 10.57
CA CYS A 35 -3.48 9.33 10.26
C CYS A 35 -3.29 8.47 11.52
N THR A 36 -3.77 7.21 11.47
CA THR A 36 -3.24 6.18 12.34
C THR A 36 -2.37 5.21 11.55
N ALA A 37 -1.51 4.51 12.24
CA ALA A 37 -0.69 3.45 11.65
C ALA A 37 -0.45 2.37 12.70
N SER A 38 -0.67 1.12 12.34
CA SER A 38 -0.33 0.00 13.20
C SER A 38 1.19 -0.07 13.36
N GLN A 39 1.70 0.38 14.50
CA GLN A 39 3.12 0.26 14.86
C GLN A 39 3.35 -0.93 15.78
N THR A 40 2.27 -1.46 16.33
CA THR A 40 2.18 -2.70 17.13
C THR A 40 1.01 -3.55 16.62
N GLY A 41 0.89 -4.80 17.10
CA GLY A 41 -0.15 -5.75 16.68
C GLY A 41 0.17 -6.50 15.39
N SER A 42 -0.85 -7.14 14.80
CA SER A 42 -0.73 -8.05 13.64
C SER A 42 -0.23 -7.37 12.37
N TYR A 43 -0.55 -6.10 12.17
CA TYR A 43 -0.15 -5.32 10.99
C TYR A 43 1.06 -4.41 11.22
N ALA A 44 1.82 -4.61 12.31
CA ALA A 44 2.87 -3.67 12.73
C ALA A 44 3.94 -3.40 11.66
N GLU A 45 4.38 -4.40 10.91
CA GLU A 45 5.36 -4.22 9.83
C GLU A 45 4.76 -3.40 8.68
N LEU A 46 3.54 -3.75 8.28
CA LEU A 46 2.84 -3.13 7.15
C LEU A 46 2.43 -1.68 7.46
N GLY A 47 1.93 -1.44 8.67
CA GLY A 47 1.55 -0.09 9.13
C GLY A 47 2.75 0.85 9.28
N LYS A 48 3.88 0.35 9.81
CA LYS A 48 5.14 1.12 9.87
C LYS A 48 5.63 1.51 8.49
N ASP A 49 5.64 0.58 7.55
CA ASP A 49 6.06 0.86 6.18
C ASP A 49 5.16 1.92 5.53
N GLN A 50 3.83 1.83 5.73
CA GLN A 50 2.90 2.84 5.21
C GLN A 50 3.18 4.23 5.82
N LEU A 51 3.36 4.31 7.13
CA LEU A 51 3.68 5.57 7.81
C LEU A 51 4.99 6.18 7.31
N GLN A 52 6.03 5.37 7.10
CA GLN A 52 7.29 5.84 6.53
C GLN A 52 7.11 6.41 5.11
N GLY A 53 6.22 5.83 4.32
CA GLY A 53 5.84 6.38 3.02
C GLY A 53 5.17 7.74 3.13
N VAL A 54 4.23 7.92 4.07
CA VAL A 54 3.58 9.19 4.37
C VAL A 54 4.61 10.24 4.82
N MET A 55 5.51 9.88 5.72
CA MET A 55 6.57 10.78 6.20
C MET A 55 7.47 11.26 5.06
N MET A 56 7.89 10.35 4.17
CA MET A 56 8.71 10.69 3.02
C MET A 56 7.97 11.63 2.04
N TRP A 57 6.67 11.44 1.83
CA TRP A 57 5.86 12.36 1.03
C TRP A 57 5.85 13.76 1.65
N VAL A 58 5.65 13.89 2.96
CA VAL A 58 5.64 15.20 3.65
C VAL A 58 7.00 15.88 3.57
N GLU A 59 8.09 15.14 3.77
CA GLU A 59 9.45 15.68 3.63
C GLU A 59 9.68 16.23 2.20
N ASP A 60 9.33 15.46 1.17
CA ASP A 60 9.42 15.87 -0.23
C ASP A 60 8.53 17.09 -0.55
N LEU A 61 7.31 17.11 -0.02
CA LEU A 61 6.37 18.21 -0.21
C LEU A 61 6.88 19.51 0.42
N ASN A 62 7.35 19.43 1.66
CA ASN A 62 7.89 20.59 2.37
C ASN A 62 9.19 21.12 1.74
N ALA A 63 10.04 20.23 1.22
CA ALA A 63 11.25 20.62 0.46
C ALA A 63 10.90 21.40 -0.81
N ARG A 64 9.74 21.16 -1.40
CA ARG A 64 9.22 21.92 -2.57
C ARG A 64 8.40 23.18 -2.19
N GLY A 65 8.39 23.57 -0.92
CA GLY A 65 7.71 24.77 -0.44
C GLY A 65 6.35 24.53 0.21
N GLY A 66 5.98 23.28 0.45
CA GLY A 66 4.72 22.91 1.11
C GLY A 66 3.51 22.91 0.18
N LEU A 67 2.33 23.08 0.73
CA LEU A 67 1.06 22.99 0.01
C LEU A 67 0.27 24.30 0.17
N LEU A 68 0.01 24.99 -0.93
CA LEU A 68 -0.63 26.33 -0.96
C LEU A 68 0.03 27.34 0.05
N GLY A 69 1.36 27.32 0.15
CA GLY A 69 2.11 28.17 1.06
C GLY A 69 2.14 27.67 2.52
N HIS A 70 1.44 26.60 2.86
CA HIS A 70 1.45 26.00 4.18
C HIS A 70 2.58 24.97 4.30
N ARG A 71 3.23 24.92 5.46
CA ARG A 71 4.05 23.77 5.85
C ARG A 71 3.12 22.63 6.24
N VAL A 72 3.38 21.41 5.74
CA VAL A 72 2.56 20.23 6.08
C VAL A 72 3.18 19.47 7.25
N GLU A 73 2.36 19.13 8.25
CA GLU A 73 2.74 18.31 9.39
C GLU A 73 1.83 17.08 9.48
N ILE A 74 2.41 15.94 9.86
CA ILE A 74 1.66 14.71 10.14
C ILE A 74 1.41 14.61 11.65
N VAL A 75 0.17 14.34 12.00
CA VAL A 75 -0.23 13.88 13.33
C VAL A 75 -0.58 12.40 13.22
N ALA A 76 0.24 11.54 13.82
CA ALA A 76 0.11 10.10 13.67
C ALA A 76 0.04 9.39 15.03
N TYR A 77 -0.84 8.40 15.15
CA TYR A 77 -1.01 7.57 16.35
C TYR A 77 -0.87 6.08 16.02
N ASP A 78 -0.44 5.29 17.00
CA ASP A 78 -0.43 3.82 16.92
C ASP A 78 -1.81 3.27 17.28
N ASP A 79 -2.49 2.66 16.30
CA ASP A 79 -3.78 2.00 16.51
C ASP A 79 -3.65 0.58 17.07
N GLY A 80 -2.45 0.01 17.11
CA GLY A 80 -2.23 -1.33 17.65
C GLY A 80 -2.84 -2.46 16.82
N SER A 81 -3.19 -2.19 15.56
CA SER A 81 -3.98 -3.09 14.68
C SER A 81 -5.40 -3.36 15.20
N ASP A 82 -5.97 -2.39 15.93
CA ASP A 82 -7.31 -2.47 16.51
C ASP A 82 -8.25 -1.46 15.83
N PRO A 83 -9.32 -1.94 15.13
CA PRO A 83 -10.28 -1.08 14.45
C PRO A 83 -10.99 -0.09 15.39
N THR A 84 -11.35 -0.51 16.61
CA THR A 84 -12.04 0.33 17.58
C THR A 84 -11.13 1.46 18.04
N ARG A 85 -9.91 1.10 18.42
CA ARG A 85 -8.88 2.11 18.82
C ARG A 85 -8.57 3.07 17.68
N SER A 86 -8.50 2.58 16.44
CA SER A 86 -8.28 3.45 15.29
C SER A 86 -9.39 4.48 15.15
N ALA A 87 -10.66 4.08 15.25
CA ALA A 87 -11.79 5.02 15.20
C ALA A 87 -11.73 6.07 16.33
N GLU A 88 -11.40 5.67 17.57
CA GLU A 88 -11.21 6.60 18.68
C GLU A 88 -10.09 7.62 18.42
N LEU A 89 -8.97 7.16 17.84
CA LEU A 89 -7.85 8.01 17.49
C LEU A 89 -8.16 8.95 16.31
N TYR A 90 -8.95 8.53 15.33
CA TYR A 90 -9.43 9.44 14.29
C TYR A 90 -10.39 10.49 14.84
N GLU A 91 -11.25 10.14 15.80
CA GLU A 91 -12.07 11.13 16.49
C GLU A 91 -11.19 12.20 17.18
N ARG A 92 -10.16 11.76 17.90
CA ARG A 92 -9.18 12.64 18.54
C ARG A 92 -8.45 13.54 17.54
N LEU A 93 -7.95 12.97 16.42
CA LEU A 93 -7.29 13.72 15.35
C LEU A 93 -8.16 14.88 14.86
N VAL A 94 -9.48 14.64 14.74
CA VAL A 94 -10.41 15.63 14.23
C VAL A 94 -10.80 16.67 15.29
N THR A 95 -11.12 16.22 16.52
CA THR A 95 -11.75 17.08 17.54
C THR A 95 -10.75 17.76 18.46
N GLU A 96 -9.60 17.12 18.73
CA GLU A 96 -8.58 17.65 19.65
C GLU A 96 -7.38 18.23 18.90
N ASP A 97 -6.84 17.48 17.91
CA ASP A 97 -5.64 17.92 17.18
C ASP A 97 -5.97 18.87 16.02
N GLY A 98 -7.24 18.96 15.61
CA GLY A 98 -7.73 19.89 14.61
C GLY A 98 -7.08 19.68 13.23
N VAL A 99 -6.98 18.42 12.77
CA VAL A 99 -6.41 18.11 11.46
C VAL A 99 -7.30 18.58 10.32
N ASP A 100 -6.67 19.02 9.24
CA ASP A 100 -7.36 19.54 8.06
C ASP A 100 -7.86 18.41 7.15
N LEU A 101 -7.04 17.37 6.97
CA LEU A 101 -7.27 16.24 6.05
C LEU A 101 -6.79 14.93 6.68
N LEU A 102 -7.23 13.80 6.11
CA LEU A 102 -6.93 12.47 6.63
C LEU A 102 -6.28 11.57 5.56
N ILE A 103 -5.29 10.80 5.99
CA ILE A 103 -4.83 9.60 5.29
C ILE A 103 -5.31 8.39 6.08
N GLY A 104 -5.93 7.42 5.40
CA GLY A 104 -6.46 6.20 6.02
C GLY A 104 -5.35 5.25 6.48
N PRO A 105 -5.64 4.40 7.47
CA PRO A 105 -4.69 3.42 7.99
C PRO A 105 -4.42 2.27 7.00
N TYR A 106 -3.50 1.38 7.37
CA TYR A 106 -3.38 0.07 6.72
C TYR A 106 -4.42 -0.90 7.30
N GLY A 107 -4.98 -1.75 6.41
CA GLY A 107 -5.98 -2.76 6.77
C GLY A 107 -7.41 -2.31 6.46
N SER A 108 -8.20 -3.22 5.88
CA SER A 108 -9.57 -2.90 5.48
C SER A 108 -10.50 -2.76 6.67
N ASP A 109 -10.41 -3.65 7.65
CA ASP A 109 -11.13 -3.62 8.92
C ASP A 109 -10.87 -2.34 9.72
N ILE A 110 -9.61 -1.92 9.81
CA ILE A 110 -9.20 -0.68 10.49
C ILE A 110 -9.72 0.54 9.72
N THR A 111 -9.58 0.54 8.38
CA THR A 111 -10.10 1.63 7.54
C THR A 111 -11.62 1.69 7.55
N HIS A 112 -12.30 0.54 7.62
CA HIS A 112 -13.75 0.47 7.75
C HIS A 112 -14.24 1.24 8.98
N ALA A 113 -13.59 1.03 10.14
CA ALA A 113 -13.92 1.75 11.37
C ALA A 113 -13.56 3.26 11.28
N ALA A 114 -12.33 3.58 10.86
CA ALA A 114 -11.82 4.95 10.76
C ALA A 114 -12.64 5.82 9.79
N SER A 115 -13.06 5.26 8.66
CA SER A 115 -13.85 5.98 7.65
C SER A 115 -15.22 6.44 8.13
N THR A 116 -15.78 5.80 9.16
CA THR A 116 -17.01 6.27 9.82
C THR A 116 -16.82 7.65 10.48
N VAL A 117 -15.63 7.89 11.04
CA VAL A 117 -15.27 9.19 11.63
C VAL A 117 -15.08 10.24 10.54
N ALA A 118 -14.34 9.89 9.47
CA ALA A 118 -14.14 10.78 8.32
C ALA A 118 -15.47 11.25 7.73
N GLU A 119 -16.43 10.32 7.56
CA GLU A 119 -17.76 10.65 7.05
C GLU A 119 -18.55 11.52 8.00
N ARG A 120 -18.61 11.19 9.29
CA ARG A 120 -19.34 11.95 10.33
C ARG A 120 -18.90 13.41 10.41
N HIS A 121 -17.61 13.66 10.26
CA HIS A 121 -17.03 15.01 10.34
C HIS A 121 -16.85 15.69 8.96
N GLY A 122 -17.24 15.05 7.87
CA GLY A 122 -17.12 15.58 6.51
C GLY A 122 -15.68 15.88 6.10
N ILE A 123 -14.69 15.11 6.59
CA ILE A 123 -13.29 15.31 6.28
C ILE A 123 -12.86 14.31 5.20
N PRO A 124 -12.30 14.76 4.06
CA PRO A 124 -11.79 13.87 3.06
C PRO A 124 -10.66 12.97 3.60
N MET A 125 -10.78 11.66 3.38
CA MET A 125 -9.81 10.63 3.71
C MET A 125 -9.37 9.90 2.45
N VAL A 126 -8.06 9.86 2.20
CA VAL A 126 -7.48 9.00 1.15
C VAL A 126 -7.00 7.70 1.79
N ALA A 127 -7.66 6.59 1.46
CA ALA A 127 -7.37 5.27 2.00
C ALA A 127 -6.17 4.65 1.28
N GLY A 128 -5.02 4.58 1.97
CA GLY A 128 -3.75 4.12 1.40
C GLY A 128 -3.66 2.61 1.22
N GLY A 129 -4.07 1.83 2.22
CA GLY A 129 -3.85 0.38 2.28
C GLY A 129 -5.11 -0.42 2.60
N ALA A 130 -6.27 -0.03 2.05
CA ALA A 130 -7.54 -0.73 2.21
C ALA A 130 -8.13 -1.07 0.85
N ALA A 131 -8.63 -2.29 0.71
CA ALA A 131 -9.09 -2.83 -0.56
C ALA A 131 -10.52 -3.43 -0.52
N ALA A 132 -11.09 -3.72 0.66
CA ALA A 132 -12.42 -4.31 0.78
C ALA A 132 -13.50 -3.35 0.29
N GLU A 133 -14.31 -3.78 -0.68
CA GLU A 133 -15.27 -2.95 -1.39
C GLU A 133 -16.40 -2.44 -0.51
N ASP A 134 -16.77 -3.17 0.52
CA ASP A 134 -17.83 -2.80 1.45
C ASP A 134 -17.56 -1.47 2.17
N ILE A 135 -16.30 -1.04 2.31
CA ILE A 135 -15.95 0.29 2.82
C ILE A 135 -16.64 1.39 1.99
N TRP A 136 -16.67 1.24 0.67
CA TRP A 136 -17.23 2.22 -0.28
C TRP A 136 -18.71 1.98 -0.60
N MET A 137 -19.24 0.79 -0.31
CA MET A 137 -20.66 0.46 -0.54
C MET A 137 -21.62 1.02 0.52
N ARG A 138 -21.10 1.68 1.57
CA ARG A 138 -21.91 2.26 2.66
C ARG A 138 -22.56 3.61 2.33
N GLY A 139 -22.32 4.14 1.13
CA GLY A 139 -22.84 5.43 0.70
C GLY A 139 -22.06 6.62 1.27
N TYR A 140 -20.86 6.40 1.79
CA TYR A 140 -19.97 7.46 2.29
C TYR A 140 -19.41 8.31 1.14
N ARG A 141 -19.18 9.59 1.42
CA ARG A 141 -18.79 10.58 0.41
C ARG A 141 -17.37 11.10 0.60
N ASN A 142 -16.75 10.81 1.73
CA ASN A 142 -15.48 11.38 2.15
C ASN A 142 -14.31 10.40 2.13
N VAL A 143 -14.47 9.18 1.63
CA VAL A 143 -13.44 8.14 1.62
C VAL A 143 -13.09 7.75 0.19
N PHE A 144 -11.79 7.80 -0.15
CA PHE A 144 -11.31 7.62 -1.53
C PHE A 144 -10.22 6.55 -1.58
N GLN A 145 -10.45 5.51 -2.38
CA GLN A 145 -9.56 4.37 -2.51
C GLN A 145 -8.42 4.65 -3.51
N ILE A 146 -7.20 4.26 -3.17
CA ILE A 146 -6.08 4.27 -4.11
C ILE A 146 -5.58 2.88 -4.48
N ASP A 147 -5.84 1.87 -3.66
CA ASP A 147 -5.49 0.47 -3.93
C ASP A 147 -6.49 -0.18 -4.89
N ALA A 148 -6.14 -1.34 -5.44
CA ALA A 148 -7.06 -2.13 -6.26
C ALA A 148 -8.20 -2.70 -5.38
N PRO A 149 -9.44 -2.79 -5.89
CA PRO A 149 -10.52 -3.48 -5.19
C PRO A 149 -10.16 -4.93 -4.88
N ALA A 150 -10.49 -5.40 -3.68
CA ALA A 150 -10.13 -6.75 -3.20
C ALA A 150 -10.65 -7.88 -4.09
N GLY A 151 -11.88 -7.74 -4.60
CA GLY A 151 -12.48 -8.72 -5.53
C GLY A 151 -11.72 -8.89 -6.85
N LEU A 152 -10.83 -7.96 -7.18
CA LEU A 152 -10.01 -8.02 -8.39
C LEU A 152 -8.57 -8.51 -8.13
N TYR A 153 -8.22 -8.82 -6.89
CA TYR A 153 -6.85 -9.23 -6.56
C TYR A 153 -6.42 -10.49 -7.31
N MET A 154 -7.29 -11.48 -7.43
CA MET A 154 -7.01 -12.75 -8.08
C MET A 154 -7.33 -12.78 -9.59
N ASP A 155 -7.66 -11.62 -10.20
CA ASP A 155 -7.98 -11.55 -11.64
C ASP A 155 -6.85 -12.11 -12.53
N LEU A 156 -5.61 -11.66 -12.33
CA LEU A 156 -4.48 -12.11 -13.14
C LEU A 156 -4.13 -13.61 -12.95
N PRO A 157 -4.01 -14.15 -11.71
CA PRO A 157 -3.80 -15.58 -11.52
C PRO A 157 -4.93 -16.44 -12.09
N MET A 158 -6.20 -16.01 -11.93
CA MET A 158 -7.36 -16.75 -12.44
C MET A 158 -7.42 -16.74 -13.97
N ARG A 159 -7.15 -15.58 -14.59
CA ARG A 159 -7.04 -15.49 -16.05
C ARG A 159 -5.93 -16.38 -16.59
N PHE A 160 -4.75 -16.32 -15.99
CA PHE A 160 -3.63 -17.18 -16.38
C PHE A 160 -3.99 -18.66 -16.23
N ALA A 161 -4.65 -19.05 -15.13
CA ALA A 161 -5.13 -20.42 -14.93
C ALA A 161 -6.11 -20.85 -16.03
N HIS A 162 -7.06 -20.00 -16.38
CA HIS A 162 -8.02 -20.25 -17.47
C HIS A 162 -7.33 -20.43 -18.82
N GLU A 163 -6.36 -19.58 -19.16
CA GLU A 163 -5.55 -19.65 -20.39
C GLU A 163 -4.73 -20.96 -20.46
N GLN A 164 -4.34 -21.53 -19.30
CA GLN A 164 -3.68 -22.85 -19.21
C GLN A 164 -4.67 -24.03 -19.22
N GLY A 165 -5.97 -23.79 -19.37
CA GLY A 165 -7.00 -24.82 -19.39
C GLY A 165 -7.26 -25.49 -18.03
N LEU A 166 -6.90 -24.84 -16.92
CA LEU A 166 -7.14 -25.35 -15.57
C LEU A 166 -8.59 -25.05 -15.15
N THR A 167 -9.20 -26.00 -14.45
CA THR A 167 -10.63 -25.92 -14.14
C THR A 167 -10.98 -26.13 -12.66
N ARG A 168 -10.06 -26.70 -11.85
CA ARG A 168 -10.31 -27.11 -10.46
C ARG A 168 -9.60 -26.17 -9.49
N VAL A 169 -10.37 -25.35 -8.78
CA VAL A 169 -9.86 -24.31 -7.90
C VAL A 169 -10.12 -24.67 -6.43
N ALA A 170 -9.08 -24.61 -5.60
CA ALA A 170 -9.22 -24.51 -4.14
C ALA A 170 -9.09 -23.06 -3.72
N LEU A 171 -9.97 -22.64 -2.84
CA LEU A 171 -10.04 -21.32 -2.26
C LEU A 171 -10.00 -21.42 -0.73
N VAL A 172 -9.05 -20.74 -0.09
CA VAL A 172 -8.90 -20.63 1.35
C VAL A 172 -8.66 -19.18 1.73
N PHE A 173 -9.21 -18.72 2.84
CA PHE A 173 -9.08 -17.30 3.22
C PHE A 173 -9.33 -17.07 4.71
N ALA A 174 -8.63 -16.07 5.27
CA ALA A 174 -8.93 -15.60 6.61
C ALA A 174 -10.32 -14.96 6.68
N ASP A 175 -10.99 -15.02 7.84
CA ASP A 175 -12.36 -14.54 8.06
C ASP A 175 -12.45 -13.04 8.37
N SER A 176 -11.49 -12.24 7.88
CA SER A 176 -11.49 -10.78 8.01
C SER A 176 -11.89 -10.08 6.70
N ASP A 177 -12.17 -8.78 6.76
CA ASP A 177 -12.82 -8.01 5.68
C ASP A 177 -12.13 -8.17 4.32
N PHE A 178 -10.82 -7.95 4.23
CA PHE A 178 -10.12 -8.02 2.96
C PHE A 178 -10.10 -9.43 2.34
N PRO A 179 -9.70 -10.52 3.05
CA PRO A 179 -9.69 -11.86 2.49
C PRO A 179 -11.08 -12.37 2.07
N VAL A 180 -12.13 -11.99 2.81
CA VAL A 180 -13.53 -12.34 2.47
C VAL A 180 -13.93 -11.71 1.14
N GLN A 181 -13.55 -10.45 0.87
CA GLN A 181 -13.84 -9.80 -0.41
C GLN A 181 -13.00 -10.39 -1.56
N VAL A 182 -11.74 -10.76 -1.31
CA VAL A 182 -10.92 -11.53 -2.28
C VAL A 182 -11.62 -12.83 -2.65
N ALA A 183 -12.10 -13.59 -1.66
CA ALA A 183 -12.80 -14.85 -1.89
C ALA A 183 -14.09 -14.65 -2.69
N ARG A 184 -14.84 -13.58 -2.44
CA ARG A 184 -16.01 -13.21 -3.24
C ARG A 184 -15.62 -13.02 -4.71
N GLY A 185 -14.56 -12.25 -4.99
CA GLY A 185 -14.06 -12.04 -6.35
C GLY A 185 -13.62 -13.32 -7.03
N VAL A 186 -12.94 -14.23 -6.33
CA VAL A 186 -12.57 -15.55 -6.87
C VAL A 186 -13.79 -16.36 -7.27
N ARG A 187 -14.87 -16.38 -6.46
CA ARG A 187 -16.11 -17.07 -6.78
C ARG A 187 -16.79 -16.51 -8.04
N GLU A 188 -16.77 -15.19 -8.20
CA GLU A 188 -17.29 -14.51 -9.40
C GLU A 188 -16.46 -14.83 -10.65
N LEU A 189 -15.13 -14.78 -10.56
CA LEU A 189 -14.22 -15.15 -11.64
C LEU A 189 -14.32 -16.63 -12.02
N ALA A 190 -14.43 -17.53 -11.03
CA ALA A 190 -14.62 -18.95 -11.29
C ALA A 190 -15.89 -19.23 -12.11
N ARG A 191 -17.00 -18.58 -11.78
CA ARG A 191 -18.24 -18.67 -12.59
C ARG A 191 -18.04 -18.11 -13.98
N ALA A 192 -17.38 -16.96 -14.11
CA ALA A 192 -17.14 -16.30 -15.42
C ALA A 192 -16.27 -17.16 -16.35
N TYR A 193 -15.28 -17.87 -15.81
CA TYR A 193 -14.37 -18.72 -16.55
C TYR A 193 -14.83 -20.19 -16.65
N GLY A 194 -16.01 -20.56 -16.09
CA GLY A 194 -16.49 -21.94 -16.07
C GLY A 194 -15.63 -22.89 -15.25
N MET A 195 -14.92 -22.37 -14.24
CA MET A 195 -14.12 -23.19 -13.32
C MET A 195 -14.94 -23.71 -12.16
N THR A 196 -14.58 -24.87 -11.64
CA THR A 196 -15.22 -25.50 -10.47
C THR A 196 -14.41 -25.22 -9.22
N ILE A 197 -15.02 -24.62 -8.22
CA ILE A 197 -14.41 -24.51 -6.89
C ILE A 197 -14.63 -25.85 -6.19
N VAL A 198 -13.56 -26.61 -6.01
CA VAL A 198 -13.55 -27.95 -5.42
C VAL A 198 -13.28 -27.95 -3.92
N PHE A 199 -12.84 -26.81 -3.40
CA PHE A 199 -12.66 -26.53 -1.97
C PHE A 199 -12.86 -25.04 -1.72
N ASP A 200 -13.64 -24.67 -0.70
CA ASP A 200 -13.97 -23.28 -0.39
C ASP A 200 -14.20 -23.16 1.12
N GLU A 201 -13.17 -22.70 1.86
CA GLU A 201 -13.27 -22.57 3.32
C GLU A 201 -12.56 -21.33 3.84
N SER A 202 -13.21 -20.66 4.80
CA SER A 202 -12.56 -19.63 5.63
C SER A 202 -11.96 -20.25 6.90
N TYR A 203 -11.03 -19.52 7.50
CA TYR A 203 -10.42 -19.85 8.79
C TYR A 203 -10.25 -18.58 9.63
N PRO A 204 -10.19 -18.69 10.98
CA PRO A 204 -9.92 -17.55 11.85
C PRO A 204 -8.63 -16.84 11.50
N GLU A 205 -8.61 -15.50 11.41
CA GLU A 205 -7.44 -14.72 10.98
C GLU A 205 -6.16 -15.03 11.79
N ALA A 206 -6.30 -15.34 13.07
CA ALA A 206 -5.16 -15.69 13.94
C ALA A 206 -4.67 -17.14 13.76
N GLN A 207 -5.29 -17.95 12.87
CA GLN A 207 -4.91 -19.34 12.67
C GLN A 207 -3.55 -19.46 11.97
N THR A 208 -2.67 -20.31 12.50
CA THR A 208 -1.36 -20.61 11.93
C THR A 208 -1.18 -22.10 11.62
N GLU A 209 -2.09 -22.97 12.10
CA GLU A 209 -2.10 -24.41 11.90
C GLU A 209 -3.15 -24.83 10.86
N PHE A 210 -2.69 -25.47 9.78
CA PHE A 210 -3.53 -25.79 8.62
C PHE A 210 -3.51 -27.26 8.19
N THR A 211 -2.97 -28.16 9.01
CA THR A 211 -2.78 -29.57 8.67
C THR A 211 -4.09 -30.26 8.26
N ASP A 212 -5.16 -30.08 9.04
CA ASP A 212 -6.45 -30.67 8.73
C ASP A 212 -7.10 -30.02 7.48
N LEU A 213 -7.02 -28.71 7.36
CA LEU A 213 -7.53 -27.97 6.20
C LEU A 213 -6.84 -28.44 4.92
N ALA A 214 -5.51 -28.55 4.92
CA ALA A 214 -4.75 -29.02 3.75
C ALA A 214 -5.09 -30.46 3.37
N ARG A 215 -5.30 -31.34 4.37
CA ARG A 215 -5.73 -32.74 4.14
C ARG A 215 -7.12 -32.81 3.49
N ARG A 216 -8.08 -32.00 3.95
CA ARG A 216 -9.43 -31.94 3.35
C ARG A 216 -9.39 -31.34 1.95
N MET A 217 -8.60 -30.30 1.73
CA MET A 217 -8.39 -29.67 0.44
C MET A 217 -7.79 -30.64 -0.59
N ALA A 218 -6.84 -31.49 -0.18
CA ALA A 218 -6.20 -32.47 -1.06
C ALA A 218 -7.20 -33.49 -1.65
N ALA A 219 -8.29 -33.83 -0.93
CA ALA A 219 -9.34 -34.70 -1.43
C ALA A 219 -10.08 -34.11 -2.66
N GLY A 220 -10.10 -32.78 -2.78
CA GLY A 220 -10.64 -32.08 -3.94
C GLY A 220 -9.73 -32.12 -5.18
N GLN A 221 -8.50 -32.55 -5.08
CA GLN A 221 -7.49 -32.56 -6.17
C GLN A 221 -7.45 -31.23 -6.96
N PRO A 222 -7.24 -30.09 -6.31
CA PRO A 222 -7.22 -28.80 -6.99
C PRO A 222 -6.00 -28.67 -7.90
N GLU A 223 -6.19 -28.04 -9.05
CA GLU A 223 -5.12 -27.66 -9.97
C GLU A 223 -4.59 -26.24 -9.63
N VAL A 224 -5.47 -25.40 -9.08
CA VAL A 224 -5.19 -24.03 -8.69
C VAL A 224 -5.51 -23.87 -7.21
N LEU A 225 -4.56 -23.38 -6.42
CA LEU A 225 -4.80 -22.99 -5.02
C LEU A 225 -4.67 -21.50 -4.90
N LEU A 226 -5.73 -20.86 -4.41
CA LEU A 226 -5.80 -19.42 -4.16
C LEU A 226 -6.05 -19.15 -2.69
N GLY A 227 -5.30 -18.20 -2.12
CA GLY A 227 -5.45 -17.83 -0.71
C GLY A 227 -5.59 -16.34 -0.47
N GLY A 228 -6.66 -15.95 0.22
CA GLY A 228 -6.79 -14.64 0.86
C GLY A 228 -6.05 -14.66 2.20
N THR A 229 -4.77 -14.26 2.21
CA THR A 229 -3.85 -14.52 3.33
C THR A 229 -2.97 -13.32 3.64
N TYR A 230 -2.46 -13.27 4.87
CA TYR A 230 -1.37 -12.40 5.31
C TYR A 230 -0.05 -13.18 5.41
N LEU A 231 0.86 -12.82 6.32
CA LEU A 231 2.19 -13.45 6.38
C LEU A 231 2.18 -14.80 7.10
N GLU A 232 1.75 -14.81 8.36
CA GLU A 232 1.90 -15.99 9.23
C GLU A 232 1.01 -17.14 8.78
N ASP A 233 -0.21 -16.84 8.38
CA ASP A 233 -1.14 -17.82 7.80
C ASP A 233 -0.68 -18.33 6.44
N SER A 234 -0.09 -17.48 5.58
CA SER A 234 0.56 -17.93 4.34
C SER A 234 1.68 -18.93 4.59
N ILE A 235 2.53 -18.66 5.57
CA ILE A 235 3.64 -19.56 5.94
C ILE A 235 3.09 -20.89 6.46
N GLY A 236 2.12 -20.86 7.38
CA GLY A 236 1.47 -22.04 7.93
C GLY A 236 0.78 -22.87 6.85
N LEU A 237 0.05 -22.22 5.95
CA LEU A 237 -0.65 -22.87 4.84
C LEU A 237 0.33 -23.57 3.88
N VAL A 238 1.42 -22.92 3.48
CA VAL A 238 2.43 -23.52 2.60
C VAL A 238 3.05 -24.78 3.23
N LYS A 239 3.40 -24.73 4.51
CA LYS A 239 3.94 -25.89 5.23
C LYS A 239 2.93 -27.03 5.28
N ALA A 240 1.67 -26.75 5.54
CA ALA A 240 0.61 -27.76 5.61
C ALA A 240 0.29 -28.37 4.23
N VAL A 241 0.26 -27.55 3.17
CA VAL A 241 0.06 -27.99 1.78
C VAL A 241 1.20 -28.92 1.35
N LYS A 242 2.45 -28.57 1.68
CA LYS A 242 3.61 -29.43 1.44
C LYS A 242 3.50 -30.76 2.22
N ALA A 243 3.19 -30.72 3.51
CA ALA A 243 3.05 -31.90 4.35
C ALA A 243 1.92 -32.84 3.86
N ALA A 244 0.84 -32.29 3.30
CA ALA A 244 -0.24 -33.04 2.69
C ALA A 244 0.12 -33.63 1.30
N GLY A 245 1.31 -33.33 0.77
CA GLY A 245 1.74 -33.77 -0.57
C GLY A 245 0.99 -33.11 -1.71
N LEU A 246 0.23 -32.03 -1.45
CA LEU A 246 -0.55 -31.33 -2.45
C LEU A 246 0.35 -30.40 -3.27
N SER A 247 0.38 -30.60 -4.60
CA SER A 247 1.16 -29.79 -5.54
C SER A 247 0.24 -29.22 -6.63
N PRO A 248 -0.45 -28.09 -6.36
CA PRO A 248 -1.28 -27.44 -7.37
C PRO A 248 -0.38 -26.91 -8.51
N LYS A 249 -0.90 -26.79 -9.73
CA LYS A 249 -0.14 -26.22 -10.86
C LYS A 249 0.07 -24.72 -10.72
N ILE A 250 -0.83 -24.03 -10.02
CA ILE A 250 -0.73 -22.62 -9.65
C ILE A 250 -1.00 -22.50 -8.14
N PHE A 251 -0.13 -21.81 -7.42
CA PHE A 251 -0.26 -21.51 -6.00
C PHE A 251 -0.10 -20.00 -5.81
N ALA A 252 -1.22 -19.30 -5.58
CA ALA A 252 -1.23 -17.85 -5.44
C ALA A 252 -1.87 -17.44 -4.11
N LEU A 253 -1.17 -16.61 -3.36
CA LEU A 253 -1.60 -16.06 -2.08
C LEU A 253 -1.54 -14.53 -2.15
N THR A 254 -2.35 -13.83 -1.34
CA THR A 254 -2.39 -12.37 -1.42
C THR A 254 -1.14 -11.71 -0.85
N VAL A 255 -1.14 -11.29 0.41
CA VAL A 255 -0.16 -10.36 0.99
C VAL A 255 1.13 -11.05 1.43
N GLY A 256 1.04 -12.28 1.95
CA GLY A 256 2.16 -12.97 2.59
C GLY A 256 3.40 -13.10 1.71
N PRO A 257 3.30 -13.67 0.48
CA PRO A 257 4.44 -13.87 -0.40
C PRO A 257 5.16 -12.58 -0.81
N ALA A 258 4.48 -11.44 -0.76
CA ALA A 258 5.09 -10.14 -1.08
C ALA A 258 6.08 -9.67 0.00
N GLN A 259 6.02 -10.22 1.20
CA GLN A 259 6.88 -9.86 2.31
C GLN A 259 8.19 -10.65 2.28
N ARG A 260 9.30 -10.00 2.68
CA ARG A 260 10.64 -10.62 2.72
C ARG A 260 10.68 -11.82 3.66
N ARG A 261 10.03 -11.70 4.83
CA ARG A 261 9.95 -12.75 5.85
C ARG A 261 9.33 -14.06 5.35
N PHE A 262 8.47 -14.01 4.32
CA PHE A 262 7.89 -15.22 3.72
C PHE A 262 8.99 -16.13 3.14
N GLY A 263 9.89 -15.57 2.33
CA GLY A 263 11.01 -16.33 1.77
C GLY A 263 12.05 -16.72 2.83
N GLU A 264 12.28 -15.87 3.83
CA GLU A 264 13.19 -16.20 4.95
C GLU A 264 12.67 -17.38 5.78
N ALA A 265 11.37 -17.47 5.98
CA ALA A 265 10.74 -18.54 6.77
C ALA A 265 10.60 -19.87 6.00
N LEU A 266 10.44 -19.80 4.68
CA LEU A 266 10.16 -20.96 3.84
C LEU A 266 11.38 -21.44 3.04
N GLY A 267 12.36 -20.54 2.78
CA GLY A 267 13.51 -20.88 1.96
C GLY A 267 13.10 -21.42 0.59
N PRO A 268 13.62 -22.62 0.19
CA PRO A 268 13.25 -23.22 -1.10
C PRO A 268 11.76 -23.51 -1.27
N ASP A 269 11.00 -23.64 -0.18
CA ASP A 269 9.57 -23.92 -0.25
C ASP A 269 8.74 -22.70 -0.73
N ALA A 270 9.32 -21.51 -0.76
CA ALA A 270 8.70 -20.33 -1.36
C ALA A 270 8.69 -20.37 -2.90
N GLU A 271 9.61 -21.13 -3.52
CA GLU A 271 9.79 -21.15 -4.97
C GLU A 271 8.50 -21.46 -5.73
N GLY A 272 8.23 -20.68 -6.79
CA GLY A 272 7.04 -20.82 -7.65
C GLY A 272 5.75 -20.28 -7.03
N ILE A 273 5.72 -19.92 -5.75
CA ILE A 273 4.53 -19.32 -5.12
C ILE A 273 4.36 -17.88 -5.61
N MET A 274 3.13 -17.55 -6.02
CA MET A 274 2.74 -16.23 -6.47
C MET A 274 2.22 -15.39 -5.30
N GLY A 275 2.50 -14.09 -5.34
CA GLY A 275 1.96 -13.09 -4.43
C GLY A 275 1.35 -11.91 -5.19
N LEU A 276 0.38 -11.25 -4.57
CA LEU A 276 -0.33 -10.12 -5.18
C LEU A 276 0.15 -8.81 -4.55
N VAL A 277 0.47 -7.84 -5.40
CA VAL A 277 0.98 -6.53 -4.98
C VAL A 277 0.38 -5.42 -5.84
N ALA A 278 0.08 -4.27 -5.24
CA ALA A 278 -0.28 -3.09 -6.02
C ALA A 278 0.95 -2.29 -6.47
N TRP A 279 2.11 -2.56 -5.90
CA TRP A 279 3.38 -1.93 -6.25
C TRP A 279 4.57 -2.84 -5.88
N MET A 280 5.61 -2.81 -6.70
CA MET A 280 6.90 -3.37 -6.34
C MET A 280 8.03 -2.63 -7.06
N ARG A 281 9.26 -2.77 -6.56
CA ARG A 281 10.45 -2.24 -7.20
C ARG A 281 10.76 -3.07 -8.45
N SER A 282 10.35 -2.56 -9.61
CA SER A 282 10.64 -3.13 -10.92
C SER A 282 11.01 -2.02 -11.90
N GLY A 283 11.82 -2.32 -12.92
CA GLY A 283 12.16 -1.39 -14.00
C GLY A 283 10.96 -0.96 -14.84
N HIS A 284 9.91 -1.76 -14.80
CA HIS A 284 8.69 -1.54 -15.57
C HIS A 284 7.61 -0.76 -14.78
N VAL A 285 7.81 -0.59 -13.46
CA VAL A 285 6.92 0.21 -12.63
C VAL A 285 7.45 1.65 -12.54
N PRO A 286 6.72 2.64 -13.05
CA PRO A 286 7.19 4.03 -13.08
C PRO A 286 7.58 4.56 -11.70
N MET A 287 8.67 5.33 -11.64
CA MET A 287 9.21 5.93 -10.41
C MET A 287 9.66 4.93 -9.32
N ALA A 288 9.52 3.62 -9.52
CA ALA A 288 9.76 2.63 -8.47
C ALA A 288 11.23 2.57 -8.04
N TYR A 289 12.17 2.69 -8.96
CA TYR A 289 13.60 2.69 -8.63
C TYR A 289 14.02 3.95 -7.87
N ASP A 290 13.58 5.13 -8.31
CA ASP A 290 13.89 6.40 -7.63
C ASP A 290 13.29 6.41 -6.22
N PHE A 291 12.02 6.05 -6.09
CA PHE A 291 11.36 5.94 -4.79
C PHE A 291 12.09 4.95 -3.86
N SER A 292 12.39 3.73 -4.35
CA SER A 292 13.11 2.72 -3.56
C SER A 292 14.51 3.17 -3.15
N TYR A 293 15.22 3.87 -4.04
CA TYR A 293 16.56 4.40 -3.72
C TYR A 293 16.47 5.43 -2.59
N ARG A 294 15.60 6.44 -2.72
CA ARG A 294 15.43 7.50 -1.72
C ARG A 294 14.92 6.94 -0.39
N TYR A 295 13.97 6.01 -0.44
CA TYR A 295 13.47 5.32 0.74
C TYR A 295 14.58 4.58 1.48
N LYS A 296 15.42 3.84 0.76
CA LYS A 296 16.57 3.14 1.35
C LYS A 296 17.58 4.09 1.98
N GLN A 297 17.86 5.22 1.34
CA GLN A 297 18.74 6.26 1.93
C GLN A 297 18.16 6.83 3.23
N ARG A 298 16.85 6.98 3.29
CA ARG A 298 16.16 7.59 4.44
C ARG A 298 15.94 6.63 5.60
N PHE A 299 15.57 5.38 5.33
CA PHE A 299 15.14 4.41 6.34
C PHE A 299 16.05 3.18 6.47
N GLY A 300 17.09 3.05 5.64
CA GLY A 300 18.07 1.96 5.72
C GLY A 300 17.60 0.61 5.17
N SER A 301 16.34 0.47 4.79
CA SER A 301 15.72 -0.75 4.25
C SER A 301 15.17 -0.56 2.84
N ASN A 302 14.92 -1.65 2.13
CA ASN A 302 14.22 -1.56 0.84
C ASN A 302 12.75 -1.26 1.05
N ALA A 303 12.18 -0.41 0.19
CA ALA A 303 10.77 -0.07 0.25
C ALA A 303 9.88 -1.31 0.01
N ALA A 304 8.90 -1.50 0.89
CA ALA A 304 7.79 -2.42 0.68
C ALA A 304 6.65 -1.73 -0.09
N ALA A 305 5.67 -2.51 -0.55
CA ALA A 305 4.50 -1.97 -1.23
C ALA A 305 3.74 -0.97 -0.34
N GLN A 306 3.67 -1.22 0.96
CA GLN A 306 2.97 -0.37 1.92
C GLN A 306 3.59 1.03 2.03
N ALA A 307 4.90 1.14 1.91
CA ALA A 307 5.55 2.44 1.83
C ALA A 307 5.10 3.23 0.59
N ALA A 308 4.95 2.55 -0.55
CA ALA A 308 4.41 3.17 -1.74
C ALA A 308 2.93 3.57 -1.58
N TYR A 309 2.14 2.81 -0.82
CA TYR A 309 0.75 3.18 -0.48
C TYR A 309 0.69 4.50 0.29
N GLY A 310 1.46 4.61 1.37
CA GLY A 310 1.48 5.85 2.17
C GLY A 310 1.92 7.07 1.35
N TYR A 311 2.99 6.92 0.58
CA TYR A 311 3.50 7.99 -0.29
C TYR A 311 2.48 8.39 -1.37
N ALA A 312 1.83 7.42 -2.01
CA ALA A 312 0.84 7.67 -3.06
C ALA A 312 -0.45 8.27 -2.51
N ALA A 313 -0.87 7.91 -1.29
CA ALA A 313 -2.01 8.54 -0.63
C ALA A 313 -1.76 10.04 -0.43
N GLY A 314 -0.56 10.39 0.02
CA GLY A 314 -0.13 11.78 0.10
C GLY A 314 -0.12 12.49 -1.25
N GLN A 315 0.40 11.85 -2.31
CA GLN A 315 0.41 12.43 -3.66
C GLN A 315 -1.00 12.70 -4.19
N VAL A 316 -1.94 11.79 -3.96
CA VAL A 316 -3.35 11.96 -4.37
C VAL A 316 -3.99 13.11 -3.62
N LEU A 317 -3.75 13.20 -2.31
CA LEU A 317 -4.23 14.29 -1.48
C LEU A 317 -3.63 15.64 -1.91
N GLU A 318 -2.31 15.72 -2.12
CA GLU A 318 -1.61 16.89 -2.65
C GLU A 318 -2.21 17.35 -3.98
N ALA A 319 -2.44 16.42 -4.91
CA ALA A 319 -3.01 16.74 -6.22
C ALA A 319 -4.42 17.34 -6.10
N ALA A 320 -5.25 16.77 -5.25
CA ALA A 320 -6.61 17.26 -5.03
C ALA A 320 -6.63 18.67 -4.44
N VAL A 321 -5.79 18.96 -3.44
CA VAL A 321 -5.68 20.28 -2.82
C VAL A 321 -5.17 21.32 -3.82
N ARG A 322 -4.15 20.97 -4.63
CA ARG A 322 -3.62 21.88 -5.66
C ARG A 322 -4.65 22.18 -6.75
N LEU A 323 -5.45 21.18 -7.15
CA LEU A 323 -6.52 21.37 -8.15
C LEU A 323 -7.69 22.18 -7.58
N ALA A 324 -7.99 22.04 -6.31
CA ALA A 324 -9.00 22.84 -5.62
C ALA A 324 -8.55 24.29 -5.38
N ASP A 325 -7.24 24.52 -5.30
CA ASP A 325 -6.59 25.81 -4.94
C ASP A 325 -7.15 26.41 -3.63
N THR A 326 -7.53 25.55 -2.70
CA THR A 326 -8.11 25.92 -1.39
C THR A 326 -7.98 24.75 -0.41
N LEU A 327 -8.11 25.06 0.91
CA LEU A 327 -8.24 24.09 1.99
C LEU A 327 -9.71 23.75 2.31
N ASP A 328 -10.66 24.27 1.53
CA ASP A 328 -12.07 23.91 1.68
C ASP A 328 -12.31 22.44 1.42
N ARG A 329 -12.87 21.74 2.41
CA ARG A 329 -13.06 20.28 2.38
C ARG A 329 -14.01 19.82 1.27
N GLU A 330 -15.03 20.61 0.97
CA GLU A 330 -15.99 20.30 -0.10
C GLU A 330 -15.33 20.39 -1.48
N ALA A 331 -14.54 21.42 -1.73
CA ALA A 331 -13.80 21.62 -2.96
C ALA A 331 -12.76 20.49 -3.15
N ILE A 332 -12.01 20.14 -2.12
CA ILE A 332 -11.03 19.04 -2.15
C ILE A 332 -11.72 17.70 -2.42
N ARG A 333 -12.85 17.41 -1.75
CA ARG A 333 -13.67 16.23 -2.00
C ARG A 333 -14.14 16.17 -3.45
N GLY A 334 -14.58 17.29 -4.02
CA GLY A 334 -14.98 17.40 -5.43
C GLY A 334 -13.84 17.01 -6.37
N GLN A 335 -12.62 17.46 -6.10
CA GLN A 335 -11.45 17.10 -6.90
C GLN A 335 -11.10 15.62 -6.75
N LEU A 336 -11.04 15.09 -5.51
CA LEU A 336 -10.78 13.67 -5.27
C LEU A 336 -11.74 12.75 -6.04
N ARG A 337 -13.00 13.15 -6.20
CA ARG A 337 -14.03 12.39 -6.91
C ARG A 337 -13.87 12.41 -8.42
N THR A 338 -13.40 13.52 -8.98
CA THR A 338 -13.47 13.75 -10.44
C THR A 338 -12.10 13.72 -11.13
N MET A 339 -11.01 13.94 -10.40
CA MET A 339 -9.68 14.01 -10.98
C MET A 339 -9.21 12.66 -11.53
N LYS A 340 -8.36 12.74 -12.55
CA LYS A 340 -7.54 11.64 -13.05
C LYS A 340 -6.10 12.01 -12.75
N PHE A 341 -5.43 11.19 -11.98
CA PHE A 341 -4.07 11.47 -11.52
C PHE A 341 -3.19 10.23 -11.65
N ARG A 342 -1.88 10.41 -11.79
CA ARG A 342 -0.92 9.32 -11.78
C ARG A 342 0.00 9.46 -10.57
N SER A 343 -0.21 8.61 -9.58
CA SER A 343 0.63 8.51 -8.39
C SER A 343 1.74 7.46 -8.57
N LEU A 344 2.53 7.26 -7.53
CA LEU A 344 3.52 6.16 -7.45
C LEU A 344 2.86 4.77 -7.62
N LEU A 345 1.60 4.61 -7.23
CA LEU A 345 0.83 3.38 -7.45
C LEU A 345 0.27 3.24 -8.87
N GLY A 346 0.41 4.26 -9.71
CA GLY A 346 -0.16 4.30 -11.04
C GLY A 346 -1.40 5.19 -11.13
N HIS A 347 -2.35 4.81 -11.98
CA HIS A 347 -3.52 5.64 -12.26
C HIS A 347 -4.52 5.66 -11.09
N TYR A 348 -4.90 6.87 -10.70
CA TYR A 348 -5.99 7.15 -9.78
C TYR A 348 -7.20 7.63 -10.56
N ARG A 349 -8.31 6.97 -10.37
CA ARG A 349 -9.65 7.34 -10.79
C ARG A 349 -10.65 6.56 -9.98
N VAL A 350 -11.60 7.22 -9.37
CA VAL A 350 -12.65 6.59 -8.58
C VAL A 350 -14.01 6.73 -9.25
N ASP A 351 -14.96 5.90 -8.83
CA ASP A 351 -16.36 6.03 -9.18
C ASP A 351 -17.11 7.00 -8.23
N GLU A 352 -18.43 7.02 -8.33
CA GLU A 352 -19.29 7.86 -7.49
C GLU A 352 -19.25 7.51 -6.00
N THR A 353 -18.85 6.30 -5.65
CA THR A 353 -18.69 5.88 -4.25
C THR A 353 -17.33 6.21 -3.65
N GLY A 354 -16.37 6.58 -4.48
CA GLY A 354 -14.97 6.77 -4.09
C GLY A 354 -14.11 5.50 -4.25
N ALA A 355 -14.66 4.42 -4.80
CA ALA A 355 -13.94 3.19 -5.08
C ALA A 355 -13.04 3.31 -6.33
N GLN A 356 -11.87 2.71 -6.27
CA GLN A 356 -10.85 2.78 -7.33
C GLN A 356 -11.24 1.97 -8.57
N MET A 357 -11.22 2.60 -9.75
CA MET A 357 -11.59 1.98 -11.02
C MET A 357 -10.39 1.68 -11.95
N ALA A 358 -9.27 2.35 -11.76
CA ALA A 358 -8.17 2.35 -12.73
C ALA A 358 -6.98 1.48 -12.31
N LYS A 359 -6.97 1.01 -11.07
CA LYS A 359 -5.88 0.21 -10.51
C LYS A 359 -6.18 -1.29 -10.59
N ARG A 360 -5.14 -2.07 -10.92
CA ARG A 360 -5.11 -3.54 -10.79
C ARG A 360 -3.86 -3.93 -10.02
N THR A 361 -3.89 -5.09 -9.42
CA THR A 361 -2.72 -5.70 -8.78
C THR A 361 -1.75 -6.22 -9.85
N TYR A 362 -0.51 -6.41 -9.43
CA TYR A 362 0.50 -7.18 -10.15
C TYR A 362 0.64 -8.55 -9.49
N VAL A 363 1.15 -9.53 -10.24
CA VAL A 363 1.56 -10.81 -9.69
C VAL A 363 3.08 -10.85 -9.65
N MET A 364 3.62 -11.07 -8.48
CA MET A 364 5.00 -11.47 -8.30
C MET A 364 5.09 -12.99 -8.09
N GLN A 365 6.22 -13.58 -8.42
CA GLN A 365 6.50 -14.98 -8.14
C GLN A 365 7.89 -15.11 -7.53
N TRP A 366 8.04 -16.00 -6.56
CA TRP A 366 9.34 -16.39 -6.06
C TRP A 366 10.07 -17.23 -7.08
N GLN A 367 11.24 -16.78 -7.54
CA GLN A 367 12.08 -17.45 -8.52
C GLN A 367 13.55 -17.27 -8.13
N ASP A 368 14.25 -18.39 -7.90
CA ASP A 368 15.67 -18.41 -7.48
C ASP A 368 15.93 -17.59 -6.22
N GLY A 369 14.99 -17.59 -5.26
CA GLY A 369 15.05 -16.82 -4.02
C GLY A 369 14.74 -15.32 -4.17
N TYR A 370 14.29 -14.88 -5.34
CA TYR A 370 13.91 -13.49 -5.62
C TYR A 370 12.42 -13.36 -5.87
N ARG A 371 11.86 -12.21 -5.54
CA ARG A 371 10.50 -11.82 -5.89
C ARG A 371 10.55 -11.09 -7.22
N LEU A 372 10.07 -11.70 -8.28
CA LEU A 372 10.06 -11.14 -9.63
C LEU A 372 8.63 -10.84 -10.08
N LEU A 373 8.42 -9.71 -10.73
CA LEU A 373 7.16 -9.36 -11.36
C LEU A 373 6.94 -10.27 -12.55
N VAL A 374 5.84 -11.03 -12.59
CA VAL A 374 5.58 -12.02 -13.64
C VAL A 374 4.29 -11.73 -14.42
N LEU A 375 3.29 -11.01 -13.83
CA LEU A 375 2.09 -10.60 -14.56
C LEU A 375 1.69 -9.15 -14.17
N PRO A 376 1.15 -8.37 -15.09
CA PRO A 376 0.87 -8.73 -16.49
C PRO A 376 2.16 -8.85 -17.31
N GLU A 377 2.12 -9.65 -18.36
CA GLU A 377 3.27 -9.94 -19.24
C GLU A 377 3.89 -8.69 -19.86
N THR A 378 3.10 -7.64 -20.06
CA THR A 378 3.56 -6.37 -20.67
C THR A 378 4.59 -5.61 -19.84
N ILE A 379 4.72 -5.92 -18.53
CA ILE A 379 5.64 -5.26 -17.61
C ILE A 379 6.39 -6.26 -16.72
N GLN A 380 6.50 -7.52 -17.13
CA GLN A 380 7.14 -8.58 -16.33
C GLN A 380 8.68 -8.41 -16.27
N ASP A 381 9.26 -8.76 -15.13
CA ASP A 381 10.72 -8.92 -14.96
C ASP A 381 11.19 -10.30 -15.47
N ALA A 382 10.31 -11.30 -15.38
CA ALA A 382 10.55 -12.68 -15.84
C ALA A 382 9.22 -13.35 -16.23
N PRO A 383 9.26 -14.38 -17.11
CA PRO A 383 8.07 -15.19 -17.41
C PRO A 383 7.61 -15.97 -16.17
N VAL A 384 6.31 -16.28 -16.14
CA VAL A 384 5.76 -17.18 -15.11
C VAL A 384 6.43 -18.54 -15.20
N ARG A 385 6.98 -19.03 -14.10
CA ARG A 385 7.41 -20.43 -13.97
C ARG A 385 6.18 -21.30 -13.72
N TYR A 386 5.78 -22.05 -14.73
CA TYR A 386 4.59 -22.90 -14.75
C TYR A 386 4.90 -24.24 -15.40
N PRO A 387 4.33 -25.34 -14.92
CA PRO A 387 3.58 -25.47 -13.66
C PRO A 387 4.46 -25.30 -12.42
N PHE A 388 3.83 -25.06 -11.25
CA PHE A 388 4.50 -25.09 -9.96
C PHE A 388 5.28 -26.38 -9.77
N VAL A 389 6.56 -26.28 -9.44
CA VAL A 389 7.45 -27.45 -9.30
C VAL A 389 7.03 -28.27 -8.08
N PRO A 390 6.76 -29.59 -8.27
CA PRO A 390 6.39 -30.44 -7.15
C PRO A 390 7.43 -30.44 -6.01
N TRP A 391 6.96 -30.54 -4.77
CA TRP A 391 7.81 -30.49 -3.58
C TRP A 391 8.97 -31.50 -3.61
N SER A 392 8.75 -32.68 -4.20
CA SER A 392 9.76 -33.74 -4.32
C SER A 392 10.90 -33.43 -5.30
N GLN A 393 10.80 -32.34 -6.05
CA GLN A 393 11.77 -31.93 -7.09
C GLN A 393 12.51 -30.63 -6.73
N ARG A 394 12.40 -30.18 -5.49
CA ARG A 394 12.98 -28.94 -4.99
C ARG A 394 14.20 -29.16 -4.10
#